data_f0fe0f693d156e8005c5c7e40cd9011e
#
_entry.id   f0fe0f693d156e8005c5c7e40cd9011e
#
_cell.length_a   1.000
_cell.length_b   1.000
_cell.length_c   1.000
_cell.angle_alpha   90.00
_cell.angle_beta   90.00
_cell.angle_gamma   90.00
#
_symmetry.space_group_name_H-M   'P 1'
#
loop_
_entity.id
_entity.type
_entity.pdbx_description
1 polymer ?
#
loop_
_entity_poly.entity_id
_entity_poly.type
_entity_poly.pdbx_seq_one_letter_code
_entity_poly.pdbx_strand_id
1 'polypeptide(L)'
;MPDRHEKLRATLHELEAELRELDSLDDETRQLLAEAALEITTALTKGEKSEQTQQVEGSLRERLEEFEASHPQLAMIVGRLIDGLGQLGI
;
A
#
# COMPACT_ATOMS: atom_id res chain seq x y z
N MET A 1 8.49 15.86 15.00
CA MET A 1 7.84 15.81 13.71
C MET A 1 7.73 14.37 13.22
N PRO A 2 6.57 13.99 12.69
CA PRO A 2 6.47 12.65 12.12
C PRO A 2 7.35 12.56 10.88
N ASP A 3 8.14 11.52 10.81
CA ASP A 3 8.98 11.33 9.64
C ASP A 3 8.20 10.55 8.57
N ARG A 4 8.84 10.33 7.43
CA ARG A 4 8.20 9.67 6.30
C ARG A 4 7.76 8.24 6.64
N HIS A 5 8.55 7.59 7.48
CA HIS A 5 8.24 6.23 7.91
C HIS A 5 6.99 6.17 8.76
N GLU A 6 6.81 7.15 9.64
CA GLU A 6 5.61 7.20 10.47
C GLU A 6 4.36 7.44 9.64
N LYS A 7 4.45 8.32 8.65
CA LYS A 7 3.33 8.59 7.76
C LYS A 7 2.96 7.35 6.96
N LEU A 8 3.97 6.68 6.44
CA LEU A 8 3.74 5.47 5.66
C LEU A 8 3.15 4.37 6.54
N ARG A 9 3.63 4.25 7.76
CA ARG A 9 3.10 3.27 8.71
C ARG A 9 1.65 3.56 9.05
N ALA A 10 1.31 4.83 9.25
CA ALA A 10 -0.08 5.22 9.52
C ALA A 10 -0.99 4.87 8.35
N THR A 11 -0.52 5.14 7.13
CA THR A 11 -1.28 4.80 5.93
C THR A 11 -1.45 3.29 5.80
N LEU A 12 -0.43 2.54 6.17
CA LEU A 12 -0.49 1.08 6.15
C LEU A 12 -1.56 0.57 7.11
N HIS A 13 -1.67 1.18 8.29
CA HIS A 13 -2.73 0.82 9.24
C HIS A 13 -4.11 1.12 8.68
N GLU A 14 -4.24 2.22 7.95
CA GLU A 14 -5.50 2.55 7.28
C GLU A 14 -5.86 1.48 6.26
N LEU A 15 -4.87 1.00 5.51
CA LEU A 15 -5.09 -0.06 4.54
C LEU A 15 -5.59 -1.33 5.22
N GLU A 16 -4.95 -1.71 6.31
CA GLU A 16 -5.34 -2.91 7.03
C GLU A 16 -6.77 -2.81 7.56
N ALA A 17 -7.13 -1.64 8.08
CA ALA A 17 -8.49 -1.42 8.58
C ALA A 17 -9.50 -1.49 7.43
N GLU A 18 -9.16 -0.91 6.28
CA GLU A 18 -10.06 -0.92 5.13
C GLU A 18 -10.26 -2.35 4.62
N LEU A 19 -9.20 -3.15 4.62
CA LEU A 19 -9.31 -4.55 4.18
C LEU A 19 -10.26 -5.35 5.06
N ARG A 20 -10.33 -5.04 6.34
CA ARG A 20 -11.25 -5.70 7.24
C ARG A 20 -12.70 -5.32 6.98
N GLU A 21 -12.92 -4.08 6.55
CA GLU A 21 -14.28 -3.58 6.34
C GLU A 21 -14.83 -3.88 4.97
N LEU A 22 -13.97 -4.05 3.97
CA LEU A 22 -14.42 -4.29 2.60
C LEU A 22 -14.70 -5.76 2.35
N ASP A 23 -15.96 -6.09 2.18
CA ASP A 23 -16.37 -7.45 1.84
C ASP A 23 -16.42 -7.69 0.35
N SER A 24 -16.43 -6.63 -0.44
CA SER A 24 -16.66 -6.71 -1.88
C SER A 24 -15.38 -6.93 -2.69
N LEU A 25 -14.23 -7.02 -2.04
CA LEU A 25 -12.97 -7.28 -2.74
C LEU A 25 -12.88 -8.76 -3.13
N ASP A 26 -12.43 -9.03 -4.34
CA ASP A 26 -12.18 -10.40 -4.73
C ASP A 26 -10.90 -10.91 -4.05
N ASP A 27 -10.72 -12.23 -4.05
CA ASP A 27 -9.61 -12.86 -3.34
C ASP A 27 -8.26 -12.42 -3.89
N GLU A 28 -8.16 -12.29 -5.20
CA GLU A 28 -6.92 -11.89 -5.84
C GLU A 28 -6.48 -10.49 -5.40
N THR A 29 -7.43 -9.56 -5.39
CA THR A 29 -7.14 -8.18 -4.96
C THR A 29 -6.79 -8.15 -3.50
N ARG A 30 -7.52 -8.90 -2.67
CA ARG A 30 -7.26 -8.96 -1.25
C ARG A 30 -5.86 -9.50 -0.97
N GLN A 31 -5.46 -10.53 -1.70
CA GLN A 31 -4.12 -11.10 -1.55
C GLN A 31 -3.04 -10.11 -1.96
N LEU A 32 -3.27 -9.40 -3.06
CA LEU A 32 -2.30 -8.39 -3.50
C LEU A 32 -2.10 -7.32 -2.44
N LEU A 33 -3.18 -6.83 -1.86
CA LEU A 33 -3.09 -5.79 -0.84
C LEU A 33 -2.46 -6.31 0.44
N ALA A 34 -2.73 -7.56 0.80
CA ALA A 34 -2.10 -8.18 1.97
C ALA A 34 -0.60 -8.34 1.77
N GLU A 35 -0.19 -8.77 0.59
CA GLU A 35 1.24 -8.86 0.25
C GLU A 35 1.88 -7.49 0.27
N ALA A 36 1.17 -6.49 -0.26
CA ALA A 36 1.66 -5.12 -0.25
C ALA A 36 1.92 -4.65 1.18
N ALA A 37 0.98 -4.93 2.08
CA ALA A 37 1.13 -4.55 3.47
C ALA A 37 2.37 -5.20 4.09
N LEU A 38 2.57 -6.47 3.81
CA LEU A 38 3.72 -7.21 4.33
C LEU A 38 5.03 -6.65 3.80
N GLU A 39 5.10 -6.42 2.49
CA GLU A 39 6.33 -5.92 1.87
C GLU A 39 6.66 -4.50 2.32
N ILE A 40 5.64 -3.66 2.49
CA ILE A 40 5.85 -2.31 2.97
C ILE A 40 6.35 -2.33 4.41
N THR A 41 5.79 -3.19 5.25
CA THR A 41 6.24 -3.35 6.62
C THR A 41 7.71 -3.75 6.65
N THR A 42 8.10 -4.69 5.80
CA THR A 42 9.49 -5.14 5.71
C THR A 42 10.40 -4.00 5.27
N ALA A 43 9.97 -3.24 4.26
CA ALA A 43 10.76 -2.10 3.78
C ALA A 43 10.95 -1.04 4.87
N LEU A 44 9.90 -0.79 5.66
CA LEU A 44 9.97 0.15 6.77
C LEU A 44 10.96 -0.31 7.83
N THR A 45 10.95 -1.60 8.13
CA THR A 45 11.84 -2.16 9.13
C THR A 45 13.29 -2.06 8.67
N LYS A 46 13.56 -2.32 7.40
CA LYS A 46 14.92 -2.28 6.86
C LYS A 46 15.36 -0.89 6.44
N GLY A 47 14.41 0.02 6.26
CA GLY A 47 14.71 1.37 5.82
C GLY A 47 15.01 1.49 4.34
N GLU A 48 14.72 0.45 3.55
CA GLU A 48 14.97 0.48 2.12
C GLU A 48 13.99 -0.43 1.39
N LYS A 49 13.83 -0.17 0.09
CA LYS A 49 12.96 -0.99 -0.76
C LYS A 49 13.73 -2.16 -1.34
N SER A 50 13.14 -3.34 -1.23
CA SER A 50 13.64 -4.51 -1.91
C SER A 50 13.06 -4.56 -3.33
N GLU A 51 13.56 -5.51 -4.12
CA GLU A 51 13.01 -5.73 -5.45
C GLU A 51 11.53 -6.11 -5.38
N GLN A 52 11.18 -6.92 -4.39
CA GLN A 52 9.79 -7.32 -4.19
C GLN A 52 8.91 -6.14 -3.82
N THR A 53 9.41 -5.22 -3.01
CA THR A 53 8.69 -4.02 -2.67
C THR A 53 8.41 -3.18 -3.92
N GLN A 54 9.40 -3.07 -4.80
CA GLN A 54 9.24 -2.34 -6.04
C GLN A 54 8.22 -2.99 -6.97
N GLN A 55 8.19 -4.32 -7.02
CA GLN A 55 7.20 -5.05 -7.80
C GLN A 55 5.79 -4.80 -7.29
N VAL A 56 5.63 -4.82 -5.97
CA VAL A 56 4.35 -4.54 -5.34
C VAL A 56 3.89 -3.12 -5.66
N GLU A 57 4.81 -2.17 -5.57
CA GLU A 57 4.52 -0.77 -5.90
C GLU A 57 4.01 -0.64 -7.33
N GLY A 58 4.68 -1.32 -8.27
CA GLY A 58 4.26 -1.31 -9.66
C GLY A 58 2.89 -1.91 -9.87
N SER A 59 2.62 -3.02 -9.20
CA SER A 59 1.30 -3.67 -9.29
C SER A 59 0.20 -2.79 -8.74
N LEU A 60 0.45 -2.12 -7.62
CA LEU A 60 -0.53 -1.20 -7.05
C LEU A 60 -0.80 -0.04 -7.98
N ARG A 61 0.24 0.48 -8.62
CA ARG A 61 0.12 1.60 -9.54
C ARG A 61 -0.72 1.21 -10.76
N GLU A 62 -0.52 0.01 -11.27
CA GLU A 62 -1.30 -0.50 -12.40
C GLU A 62 -2.77 -0.64 -12.08
N ARG A 63 -3.09 -0.98 -10.85
CA ARG A 63 -4.49 -1.22 -10.46
C ARG A 63 -5.17 0.00 -9.87
N LEU A 64 -4.44 1.09 -9.71
CA LEU A 64 -4.99 2.27 -9.04
C LEU A 64 -6.25 2.79 -9.71
N GLU A 65 -6.29 2.81 -11.05
CA GLU A 65 -7.47 3.27 -11.77
C GLU A 65 -8.68 2.40 -11.50
N GLU A 66 -8.48 1.08 -11.42
CA GLU A 66 -9.57 0.17 -11.08
C GLU A 66 -10.13 0.46 -9.71
N PHE A 67 -9.25 0.72 -8.75
CA PHE A 67 -9.68 1.05 -7.40
C PHE A 67 -10.44 2.37 -7.38
N GLU A 68 -9.98 3.35 -8.14
CA GLU A 68 -10.67 4.64 -8.21
C GLU A 68 -12.09 4.49 -8.69
N ALA A 69 -12.32 3.58 -9.63
CA ALA A 69 -13.65 3.36 -10.17
C ALA A 69 -14.54 2.54 -9.23
N SER A 70 -13.94 1.55 -8.55
CA SER A 70 -14.71 0.59 -7.74
C SER A 70 -14.74 0.91 -6.26
N HIS A 71 -13.61 1.39 -5.73
CA HIS A 71 -13.43 1.63 -4.29
C HIS A 71 -12.63 2.91 -4.09
N PRO A 72 -13.27 4.09 -4.23
CA PRO A 72 -12.54 5.37 -4.17
C PRO A 72 -11.74 5.58 -2.90
N GLN A 73 -12.26 5.14 -1.76
CA GLN A 73 -11.56 5.31 -0.50
C GLN A 73 -10.30 4.45 -0.46
N LEU A 74 -10.40 3.23 -0.95
CA LEU A 74 -9.25 2.35 -1.06
C LEU A 74 -8.20 2.95 -2.00
N ALA A 75 -8.65 3.53 -3.10
CA ALA A 75 -7.75 4.17 -4.05
C ALA A 75 -6.96 5.30 -3.41
N MET A 76 -7.60 6.09 -2.55
CA MET A 76 -6.92 7.15 -1.82
C MET A 76 -5.80 6.59 -0.96
N ILE A 77 -6.09 5.52 -0.24
CA ILE A 77 -5.12 4.90 0.65
C ILE A 77 -3.96 4.33 -0.16
N VAL A 78 -4.27 3.62 -1.23
CA VAL A 78 -3.25 3.03 -2.10
C VAL A 78 -2.38 4.13 -2.72
N GLY A 79 -2.98 5.23 -3.14
CA GLY A 79 -2.24 6.36 -3.68
C GLY A 79 -1.22 6.91 -2.70
N ARG A 80 -1.62 7.04 -1.44
CA ARG A 80 -0.70 7.50 -0.39
C ARG A 80 0.43 6.49 -0.14
N LEU A 81 0.11 5.20 -0.23
CA LEU A 81 1.14 4.17 -0.08
C LEU A 81 2.16 4.26 -1.19
N ILE A 82 1.71 4.46 -2.42
CA ILE A 82 2.60 4.59 -3.56
C ILE A 82 3.51 5.81 -3.38
N ASP A 83 2.92 6.94 -2.97
CA ASP A 83 3.70 8.16 -2.73
C ASP A 83 4.75 7.93 -1.64
N GLY A 84 4.35 7.28 -0.54
CA GLY A 84 5.26 7.00 0.55
C GLY A 84 6.39 6.08 0.14
N LEU A 85 6.08 5.07 -0.65
CA LEU A 85 7.10 4.15 -1.16
C LEU A 85 8.07 4.86 -2.10
N GLY A 86 7.58 5.80 -2.88
CA GLY A 86 8.43 6.55 -3.79
C GLY A 86 9.46 7.40 -3.06
N GLN A 87 9.20 7.75 -1.80
CA GLN A 87 10.13 8.53 -1.00
C GLN A 87 11.11 7.67 -0.20
N LEU A 88 10.83 6.38 -0.07
CA LEU A 88 11.71 5.44 0.60
C LEU A 88 12.90 5.12 -0.29
N GLY A 89 14.08 5.05 0.30
CA GLY A 89 15.27 4.66 -0.44
C GLY A 89 15.90 5.76 -1.27
N ILE A 90 15.47 7.00 -1.09
CA ILE A 90 16.09 8.14 -1.80
C ILE A 90 17.24 8.73 -1.01
#